data_9651b38dbb6fcf087482f50d94e11fc9
#
_entry.id   9651b38dbb6fcf087482f50d94e11fc9
#
_cell.length_a   1.000
_cell.length_b   1.000
_cell.length_c   1.000
_cell.angle_alpha   90.00
_cell.angle_beta   90.00
_cell.angle_gamma   90.00
#
_symmetry.space_group_name_H-M   'P 1'
#
loop_
_entity.id
_entity.type
_entity.pdbx_description
1 polymer ?
#
loop_
_entity_poly.entity_id
_entity_poly.type
_entity_poly.pdbx_seq_one_letter_code
_entity_poly.pdbx_strand_id
1 'polypeptide(L)'
;MTHYEHDFCDAAQYLDSEGITRLAQVLYLFKNANFENIWWRIENRVHELIEVPNALDTYNIANILRSFSKCQENRMAGSDKLFIHFEPTIIKQLDNFSPRDLSHILYAYSIRNAGNPELYKAFNKRIEKLVDEKILLDYPTVFNMNYYMMFRENTNRKIWEHMVDSTLHQDDILPMTYYKSFKFSRFFLQHHFPEWDITEYVDKFYYAERYFNQVQFDDFALKERDYMEIKGFLNQKILVYPIYFMTLRNLFNMHFVFNDQKICIQYHLRDWCMPFSKQPSEK
;
A
#
# COMPACT_ATOMS: atom_id res chain seq x y z
N MET A 1 14.15 -14.60 22.45
CA MET A 1 13.94 -15.40 21.22
C MET A 1 13.24 -16.69 21.64
N THR A 2 12.08 -16.98 21.08
CA THR A 2 11.40 -18.25 21.37
C THR A 2 12.17 -19.40 20.69
N HIS A 3 12.04 -20.62 21.19
CA HIS A 3 12.73 -21.79 20.63
C HIS A 3 12.44 -21.97 19.13
N TYR A 4 11.19 -21.73 18.74
CA TYR A 4 10.75 -21.80 17.34
C TYR A 4 11.36 -20.73 16.44
N GLU A 5 11.65 -19.52 16.93
CA GLU A 5 12.24 -18.45 16.14
C GLU A 5 13.66 -18.83 15.69
N HIS A 6 14.40 -19.53 16.54
CA HIS A 6 15.75 -20.03 16.19
C HIS A 6 15.69 -21.04 15.04
N ASP A 7 14.78 -22.01 15.15
CA ASP A 7 14.60 -23.04 14.12
C ASP A 7 14.22 -22.45 12.75
N PHE A 8 13.33 -21.43 12.74
CA PHE A 8 12.98 -20.72 11.51
C PHE A 8 14.13 -19.90 10.94
N CYS A 9 14.95 -19.27 11.77
CA CYS A 9 16.13 -18.55 11.34
C CYS A 9 17.17 -19.48 10.70
N ASP A 10 17.36 -20.64 11.27
CA ASP A 10 18.30 -21.63 10.74
C ASP A 10 17.78 -22.26 9.45
N ALA A 11 16.49 -22.56 9.37
CA ALA A 11 15.90 -23.10 8.15
C ALA A 11 15.92 -22.09 6.98
N ALA A 12 15.71 -20.80 7.26
CA ALA A 12 15.57 -19.77 6.23
C ALA A 12 16.79 -19.70 5.27
N GLN A 13 18.00 -19.94 5.78
CA GLN A 13 19.22 -19.90 4.96
C GLN A 13 19.33 -21.01 3.91
N TYR A 14 18.56 -22.11 4.07
CA TYR A 14 18.58 -23.25 3.15
C TYR A 14 17.38 -23.27 2.20
N LEU A 15 16.43 -22.37 2.36
CA LEU A 15 15.23 -22.32 1.52
C LEU A 15 15.59 -21.89 0.10
N ASP A 16 14.93 -22.51 -0.86
CA ASP A 16 14.90 -22.08 -2.25
C ASP A 16 13.99 -20.85 -2.45
N SER A 17 13.84 -20.40 -3.66
CA SER A 17 13.01 -19.25 -4.01
C SER A 17 11.55 -19.42 -3.61
N GLU A 18 10.99 -20.59 -3.78
CA GLU A 18 9.60 -20.88 -3.42
C GLU A 18 9.42 -20.90 -1.89
N GLY A 19 10.32 -21.58 -1.18
CA GLY A 19 10.29 -21.65 0.29
C GLY A 19 10.42 -20.27 0.94
N ILE A 20 11.35 -19.43 0.47
CA ILE A 20 11.52 -18.06 0.94
C ILE A 20 10.28 -17.20 0.65
N THR A 21 9.71 -17.32 -0.54
CA THR A 21 8.51 -16.58 -0.92
C THR A 21 7.34 -16.94 -0.01
N ARG A 22 7.10 -18.22 0.22
CA ARG A 22 6.04 -18.73 1.10
C ARG A 22 6.25 -18.28 2.54
N LEU A 23 7.48 -18.37 3.05
CA LEU A 23 7.81 -17.93 4.40
C LEU A 23 7.54 -16.43 4.57
N ALA A 24 7.97 -15.58 3.64
CA ALA A 24 7.72 -14.15 3.67
C ALA A 24 6.20 -13.83 3.61
N GLN A 25 5.44 -14.55 2.77
CA GLN A 25 3.98 -14.40 2.68
C GLN A 25 3.26 -14.80 3.98
N VAL A 26 3.71 -15.83 4.66
CA VAL A 26 3.13 -16.26 5.94
C VAL A 26 3.45 -15.24 7.03
N LEU A 27 4.70 -14.82 7.13
CA LEU A 27 5.14 -13.91 8.19
C LEU A 27 4.44 -12.54 8.14
N TYR A 28 4.16 -12.01 6.94
CA TYR A 28 3.48 -10.71 6.88
C TYR A 28 2.04 -10.76 7.39
N LEU A 29 1.43 -11.94 7.51
CA LEU A 29 0.09 -12.09 8.10
C LEU A 29 0.10 -11.93 9.63
N PHE A 30 1.24 -12.14 10.27
CA PHE A 30 1.41 -12.02 11.73
C PHE A 30 1.85 -10.60 12.10
N LYS A 31 0.95 -9.64 11.95
CA LYS A 31 1.21 -8.21 12.13
C LYS A 31 1.75 -7.81 13.51
N ASN A 32 1.45 -8.58 14.56
CA ASN A 32 1.76 -8.25 15.95
C ASN A 32 2.95 -9.04 16.51
N ALA A 33 3.60 -9.86 15.70
CA ALA A 33 4.72 -10.68 16.16
C ALA A 33 6.05 -10.03 15.73
N ASN A 34 6.95 -9.89 16.70
CA ASN A 34 8.28 -9.39 16.44
C ASN A 34 9.15 -10.51 15.88
N PHE A 35 9.20 -10.63 14.56
CA PHE A 35 10.02 -11.60 13.83
C PHE A 35 11.25 -10.94 13.17
N GLU A 36 11.85 -9.95 13.81
CA GLU A 36 12.93 -9.15 13.24
C GLU A 36 14.09 -10.01 12.71
N ASN A 37 14.52 -11.00 13.50
CA ASN A 37 15.63 -11.88 13.10
C ASN A 37 15.27 -12.76 11.90
N ILE A 38 14.02 -13.25 11.83
CA ILE A 38 13.57 -14.07 10.70
C ILE A 38 13.54 -13.23 9.43
N TRP A 39 12.97 -12.01 9.48
CA TRP A 39 12.95 -11.10 8.34
C TRP A 39 14.35 -10.76 7.83
N TRP A 40 15.29 -10.51 8.74
CA TRP A 40 16.68 -10.27 8.37
C TRP A 40 17.33 -11.50 7.69
N ARG A 41 17.06 -12.72 8.17
CA ARG A 41 17.53 -13.95 7.52
C ARG A 41 16.92 -14.14 6.14
N ILE A 42 15.63 -13.89 6.00
CA ILE A 42 14.96 -13.92 4.70
C ILE A 42 15.60 -12.92 3.75
N GLU A 43 15.83 -11.69 4.17
CA GLU A 43 16.45 -10.64 3.34
C GLU A 43 17.84 -11.07 2.84
N ASN A 44 18.69 -11.59 3.74
CA ASN A 44 20.01 -12.10 3.34
C ASN A 44 19.89 -13.22 2.33
N ARG A 45 18.98 -14.17 2.55
CA ARG A 45 18.78 -15.27 1.60
C ARG A 45 18.25 -14.78 0.25
N VAL A 46 17.39 -13.79 0.25
CA VAL A 46 16.92 -13.17 -0.99
C VAL A 46 18.07 -12.49 -1.75
N HIS A 47 18.96 -11.78 -1.05
CA HIS A 47 20.15 -11.20 -1.68
C HIS A 47 21.04 -12.27 -2.36
N GLU A 48 21.23 -13.42 -1.69
CA GLU A 48 21.97 -14.54 -2.31
C GLU A 48 21.26 -15.09 -3.55
N LEU A 49 19.93 -15.24 -3.50
CA LEU A 49 19.14 -15.77 -4.62
C LEU A 49 19.09 -14.82 -5.83
N ILE A 50 19.14 -13.49 -5.60
CA ILE A 50 19.21 -12.51 -6.71
C ILE A 50 20.49 -12.70 -7.53
N GLU A 51 21.60 -13.05 -6.90
CA GLU A 51 22.89 -13.26 -7.57
C GLU A 51 22.94 -14.58 -8.39
N VAL A 52 22.01 -15.51 -8.12
CA VAL A 52 21.95 -16.77 -8.86
C VAL A 52 21.06 -16.61 -10.10
N PRO A 53 21.59 -16.82 -11.31
CA PRO A 53 20.82 -16.69 -12.53
C PRO A 53 19.55 -17.54 -12.53
N ASN A 54 18.39 -16.91 -12.78
CA ASN A 54 17.08 -17.54 -12.86
C ASN A 54 16.61 -18.25 -11.57
N ALA A 55 17.21 -17.97 -10.42
CA ALA A 55 16.74 -18.52 -9.14
C ALA A 55 15.39 -17.94 -8.71
N LEU A 56 15.11 -16.68 -9.07
CA LEU A 56 13.86 -15.99 -8.77
C LEU A 56 13.08 -15.74 -10.06
N ASP A 57 11.89 -16.28 -10.14
CA ASP A 57 10.93 -15.96 -11.20
C ASP A 57 10.13 -14.69 -10.88
N THR A 58 9.30 -14.25 -11.81
CA THR A 58 8.49 -13.03 -11.68
C THR A 58 7.50 -13.10 -10.53
N TYR A 59 6.91 -14.27 -10.28
CA TYR A 59 5.99 -14.49 -9.16
C TYR A 59 6.71 -14.36 -7.81
N ASN A 60 7.88 -14.98 -7.66
CA ASN A 60 8.69 -14.91 -6.45
C ASN A 60 9.11 -13.47 -6.15
N ILE A 61 9.65 -12.76 -7.15
CA ILE A 61 10.06 -11.34 -7.02
C ILE A 61 8.88 -10.49 -6.53
N ALA A 62 7.73 -10.60 -7.18
CA ALA A 62 6.55 -9.79 -6.85
C ALA A 62 6.05 -10.04 -5.42
N ASN A 63 5.98 -11.31 -5.01
CA ASN A 63 5.46 -11.67 -3.69
C ASN A 63 6.44 -11.39 -2.54
N ILE A 64 7.74 -11.56 -2.78
CA ILE A 64 8.78 -11.15 -1.82
C ILE A 64 8.68 -9.64 -1.57
N LEU A 65 8.75 -8.82 -2.62
CA LEU A 65 8.68 -7.36 -2.50
C LEU A 65 7.38 -6.90 -1.83
N ARG A 66 6.24 -7.50 -2.21
CA ARG A 66 4.95 -7.22 -1.56
C ARG A 66 4.98 -7.53 -0.08
N SER A 67 5.58 -8.66 0.32
CA SER A 67 5.66 -9.06 1.73
C SER A 67 6.55 -8.10 2.52
N PHE A 68 7.71 -7.73 1.99
CA PHE A 68 8.60 -6.76 2.61
C PHE A 68 8.01 -5.35 2.67
N SER A 69 7.21 -4.94 1.68
CA SER A 69 6.53 -3.63 1.72
C SER A 69 5.54 -3.49 2.88
N LYS A 70 5.00 -4.61 3.36
CA LYS A 70 4.05 -4.66 4.47
C LYS A 70 4.70 -4.96 5.84
N CYS A 71 5.99 -5.23 5.85
CA CYS A 71 6.76 -5.44 7.07
C CYS A 71 7.02 -4.10 7.76
N GLN A 72 6.10 -3.70 8.65
CA GLN A 72 6.10 -2.35 9.24
C GLN A 72 7.03 -2.20 10.44
N GLU A 73 7.30 -3.28 11.16
CA GLU A 73 7.96 -3.20 12.46
C GLU A 73 9.45 -3.50 12.40
N ASN A 74 9.93 -4.03 11.30
CA ASN A 74 11.30 -4.49 11.21
C ASN A 74 12.22 -3.39 10.68
N ARG A 75 12.94 -2.74 11.59
CA ARG A 75 13.89 -1.67 11.28
C ARG A 75 15.12 -2.16 10.52
N MET A 76 15.36 -3.46 10.45
CA MET A 76 16.54 -4.08 9.84
C MET A 76 16.25 -4.76 8.50
N ALA A 77 15.07 -5.33 8.31
CA ALA A 77 14.68 -6.02 7.08
C ALA A 77 13.84 -5.14 6.14
N GLY A 78 13.90 -5.42 4.86
CA GLY A 78 13.22 -4.65 3.83
C GLY A 78 13.80 -3.26 3.69
N SER A 79 15.11 -3.14 3.84
CA SER A 79 15.86 -1.89 3.63
C SER A 79 15.75 -1.43 2.18
N ASP A 80 16.03 -0.16 1.93
CA ASP A 80 16.14 0.36 0.56
C ASP A 80 17.15 -0.44 -0.27
N LYS A 81 18.15 -1.04 0.37
CA LYS A 81 19.15 -1.91 -0.30
C LYS A 81 18.51 -3.10 -0.99
N LEU A 82 17.51 -3.76 -0.37
CA LEU A 82 16.80 -4.87 -0.98
C LEU A 82 16.07 -4.42 -2.26
N PHE A 83 15.34 -3.30 -2.17
CA PHE A 83 14.60 -2.75 -3.30
C PHE A 83 15.55 -2.33 -4.43
N ILE A 84 16.63 -1.62 -4.11
CA ILE A 84 17.67 -1.24 -5.08
C ILE A 84 18.29 -2.46 -5.75
N HIS A 85 18.56 -3.53 -5.00
CA HIS A 85 19.15 -4.76 -5.53
C HIS A 85 18.24 -5.47 -6.55
N PHE A 86 16.92 -5.38 -6.37
CA PHE A 86 15.96 -5.96 -7.32
C PHE A 86 15.79 -5.16 -8.62
N GLU A 87 16.10 -3.86 -8.64
CA GLU A 87 15.80 -2.98 -9.78
C GLU A 87 16.33 -3.50 -11.12
N PRO A 88 17.62 -3.91 -11.26
CA PRO A 88 18.13 -4.41 -12.53
C PRO A 88 17.41 -5.67 -13.01
N THR A 89 17.09 -6.57 -12.08
CA THR A 89 16.38 -7.81 -12.36
C THR A 89 14.95 -7.55 -12.82
N ILE A 90 14.26 -6.61 -12.15
CA ILE A 90 12.89 -6.20 -12.51
C ILE A 90 12.90 -5.58 -13.91
N ILE A 91 13.79 -4.63 -14.19
CA ILE A 91 13.86 -3.96 -15.51
C ILE A 91 14.10 -4.99 -16.61
N LYS A 92 15.01 -5.93 -16.39
CA LYS A 92 15.33 -6.99 -17.37
C LYS A 92 14.16 -7.92 -17.65
N GLN A 93 13.33 -8.21 -16.65
CA GLN A 93 12.22 -9.16 -16.74
C GLN A 93 10.85 -8.49 -16.89
N LEU A 94 10.80 -7.18 -17.08
CA LEU A 94 9.59 -6.38 -16.94
C LEU A 94 8.43 -6.85 -17.84
N ASP A 95 8.73 -7.26 -19.07
CA ASP A 95 7.74 -7.77 -20.01
C ASP A 95 7.18 -9.16 -19.64
N ASN A 96 7.87 -9.90 -18.78
CA ASN A 96 7.47 -11.25 -18.38
C ASN A 96 6.53 -11.26 -17.16
N PHE A 97 6.40 -10.12 -16.44
CA PHE A 97 5.48 -10.04 -15.32
C PHE A 97 4.03 -10.07 -15.78
N SER A 98 3.23 -10.91 -15.13
CA SER A 98 1.77 -10.82 -15.27
C SER A 98 1.28 -9.45 -14.79
N PRO A 99 0.12 -8.94 -15.25
CA PRO A 99 -0.43 -7.68 -14.75
C PRO A 99 -0.55 -7.64 -13.22
N ARG A 100 -0.91 -8.77 -12.61
CA ARG A 100 -1.06 -8.92 -11.17
C ARG A 100 0.30 -8.82 -10.45
N ASP A 101 1.32 -9.54 -10.92
CA ASP A 101 2.65 -9.50 -10.31
C ASP A 101 3.28 -8.12 -10.47
N LEU A 102 3.15 -7.51 -11.66
CA LEU A 102 3.55 -6.13 -11.88
C LEU A 102 2.89 -5.19 -10.87
N SER A 103 1.58 -5.32 -10.65
CA SER A 103 0.85 -4.48 -9.71
C SER A 103 1.36 -4.62 -8.26
N HIS A 104 1.76 -5.83 -7.85
CA HIS A 104 2.37 -6.06 -6.54
C HIS A 104 3.69 -5.30 -6.39
N ILE A 105 4.53 -5.29 -7.43
CA ILE A 105 5.79 -4.56 -7.45
C ILE A 105 5.55 -3.05 -7.40
N LEU A 106 4.64 -2.54 -8.24
CA LEU A 106 4.26 -1.13 -8.26
C LEU A 106 3.80 -0.65 -6.87
N TYR A 107 2.92 -1.43 -6.24
CA TYR A 107 2.46 -1.16 -4.88
C TYR A 107 3.61 -1.17 -3.87
N ALA A 108 4.48 -2.19 -3.92
CA ALA A 108 5.59 -2.33 -2.99
C ALA A 108 6.55 -1.15 -3.05
N TYR A 109 6.96 -0.73 -4.25
CA TYR A 109 7.82 0.43 -4.44
C TYR A 109 7.14 1.75 -4.04
N SER A 110 5.83 1.88 -4.26
CA SER A 110 5.07 3.06 -3.85
C SER A 110 5.01 3.19 -2.32
N ILE A 111 4.60 2.13 -1.62
CA ILE A 111 4.48 2.13 -0.15
C ILE A 111 5.84 2.39 0.52
N ARG A 112 6.93 1.89 -0.05
CA ARG A 112 8.29 2.09 0.47
C ARG A 112 8.90 3.40 0.03
N ASN A 113 8.28 4.10 -0.90
CA ASN A 113 8.86 5.25 -1.59
C ASN A 113 10.30 4.98 -2.08
N ALA A 114 10.51 3.76 -2.61
CA ALA A 114 11.77 3.26 -3.11
C ALA A 114 11.79 3.29 -4.64
N GLY A 115 12.97 3.14 -5.23
CA GLY A 115 13.14 3.05 -6.67
C GLY A 115 13.76 4.30 -7.31
N ASN A 116 14.48 4.07 -8.39
CA ASN A 116 15.12 5.13 -9.17
C ASN A 116 14.23 5.61 -10.34
N PRO A 117 14.53 6.78 -10.95
CA PRO A 117 13.75 7.31 -12.07
C PRO A 117 13.67 6.38 -13.30
N GLU A 118 14.72 5.58 -13.55
CA GLU A 118 14.75 4.66 -14.69
C GLU A 118 13.75 3.52 -14.51
N LEU A 119 13.67 2.96 -13.30
CA LEU A 119 12.69 1.95 -12.94
C LEU A 119 11.26 2.47 -13.15
N TYR A 120 10.97 3.68 -12.68
CA TYR A 120 9.65 4.27 -12.84
C TYR A 120 9.30 4.56 -14.30
N LYS A 121 10.27 4.99 -15.10
CA LYS A 121 10.09 5.15 -16.54
C LYS A 121 9.76 3.81 -17.21
N ALA A 122 10.46 2.75 -16.81
CA ALA A 122 10.20 1.41 -17.31
C ALA A 122 8.79 0.91 -16.90
N PHE A 123 8.39 1.13 -15.64
CA PHE A 123 7.05 0.80 -15.17
C PHE A 123 5.97 1.49 -15.99
N ASN A 124 6.07 2.80 -16.19
CA ASN A 124 5.08 3.55 -16.96
C ASN A 124 4.95 3.01 -18.39
N LYS A 125 6.08 2.72 -19.05
CA LYS A 125 6.09 2.14 -20.40
C LYS A 125 5.40 0.76 -20.42
N ARG A 126 5.61 -0.07 -19.40
CA ARG A 126 4.98 -1.40 -19.31
C ARG A 126 3.48 -1.28 -19.08
N ILE A 127 3.05 -0.35 -18.22
CA ILE A 127 1.63 -0.09 -17.98
C ILE A 127 0.95 0.40 -19.28
N GLU A 128 1.56 1.34 -20.01
CA GLU A 128 1.05 1.81 -21.29
C GLU A 128 0.88 0.65 -22.29
N LYS A 129 1.84 -0.29 -22.32
CA LYS A 129 1.73 -1.48 -23.17
C LYS A 129 0.53 -2.36 -22.77
N LEU A 130 0.26 -2.57 -21.47
CA LEU A 130 -0.92 -3.32 -21.01
C LEU A 130 -2.23 -2.63 -21.42
N VAL A 131 -2.25 -1.30 -21.37
CA VAL A 131 -3.40 -0.51 -21.83
C VAL A 131 -3.61 -0.65 -23.35
N ASP A 132 -2.52 -0.62 -24.13
CA ASP A 132 -2.58 -0.79 -25.58
C ASP A 132 -3.06 -2.20 -25.98
N GLU A 133 -2.65 -3.20 -25.22
CA GLU A 133 -3.07 -4.60 -25.36
C GLU A 133 -4.52 -4.84 -24.87
N LYS A 134 -5.16 -3.84 -24.24
CA LYS A 134 -6.53 -3.87 -23.69
C LYS A 134 -6.76 -5.03 -22.72
N ILE A 135 -5.76 -5.37 -21.94
CA ILE A 135 -5.85 -6.44 -20.94
C ILE A 135 -6.70 -5.96 -19.77
N LEU A 136 -7.87 -6.58 -19.55
CA LEU A 136 -8.72 -6.28 -18.40
C LEU A 136 -8.03 -6.65 -17.10
N LEU A 137 -8.11 -5.76 -16.12
CA LEU A 137 -7.45 -5.89 -14.80
C LEU A 137 -8.47 -6.29 -13.73
N ASP A 138 -8.11 -7.24 -12.88
CA ASP A 138 -8.91 -7.59 -11.71
C ASP A 138 -8.84 -6.53 -10.59
N TYR A 139 -9.77 -6.56 -9.62
CA TYR A 139 -9.79 -5.60 -8.51
C TYR A 139 -8.47 -5.50 -7.74
N PRO A 140 -7.80 -6.62 -7.36
CA PRO A 140 -6.50 -6.54 -6.71
C PRO A 140 -5.44 -5.78 -7.51
N THR A 141 -5.41 -5.99 -8.83
CA THR A 141 -4.49 -5.33 -9.74
C THR A 141 -4.78 -3.83 -9.82
N VAL A 142 -6.03 -3.46 -10.06
CA VAL A 142 -6.45 -2.04 -10.09
C VAL A 142 -6.20 -1.37 -8.75
N PHE A 143 -6.47 -2.03 -7.61
CA PHE A 143 -6.17 -1.52 -6.28
C PHE A 143 -4.70 -1.12 -6.12
N ASN A 144 -3.79 -2.02 -6.48
CA ASN A 144 -2.36 -1.77 -6.36
C ASN A 144 -1.89 -0.67 -7.33
N MET A 145 -2.40 -0.68 -8.56
CA MET A 145 -2.09 0.34 -9.57
C MET A 145 -2.62 1.72 -9.18
N ASN A 146 -3.81 1.82 -8.59
CA ASN A 146 -4.32 3.07 -8.06
C ASN A 146 -3.34 3.72 -7.07
N TYR A 147 -2.80 2.93 -6.13
CA TYR A 147 -1.79 3.43 -5.21
C TYR A 147 -0.57 3.97 -5.95
N TYR A 148 -0.03 3.19 -6.89
CA TYR A 148 1.12 3.62 -7.68
C TYR A 148 0.85 4.93 -8.43
N MET A 149 -0.27 5.02 -9.14
CA MET A 149 -0.65 6.19 -9.93
C MET A 149 -0.80 7.44 -9.05
N MET A 150 -1.44 7.31 -7.90
CA MET A 150 -1.64 8.42 -6.96
C MET A 150 -0.32 8.85 -6.29
N PHE A 151 0.49 7.90 -5.80
CA PHE A 151 1.78 8.22 -5.17
C PHE A 151 2.78 8.88 -6.12
N ARG A 152 2.65 8.60 -7.42
CA ARG A 152 3.50 9.19 -8.46
C ARG A 152 2.86 10.37 -9.16
N GLU A 153 1.69 10.82 -8.66
CA GLU A 153 0.91 11.90 -9.29
C GLU A 153 0.81 11.70 -10.81
N ASN A 154 0.65 10.44 -11.23
CA ASN A 154 0.60 10.11 -12.65
C ASN A 154 -0.78 10.47 -13.21
N THR A 155 -0.81 11.54 -14.01
CA THR A 155 -2.01 12.07 -14.64
C THR A 155 -2.22 11.57 -16.08
N ASN A 156 -1.63 10.44 -16.46
CA ASN A 156 -1.89 9.84 -17.77
C ASN A 156 -3.33 9.31 -17.84
N ARG A 157 -4.20 10.10 -18.46
CA ARG A 157 -5.63 9.84 -18.54
C ARG A 157 -5.95 8.49 -19.17
N LYS A 158 -5.22 8.07 -20.20
CA LYS A 158 -5.43 6.80 -20.90
C LYS A 158 -5.30 5.59 -19.95
N ILE A 159 -4.32 5.64 -19.03
CA ILE A 159 -4.14 4.60 -18.02
C ILE A 159 -5.32 4.61 -17.04
N TRP A 160 -5.74 5.79 -16.58
CA TRP A 160 -6.88 5.91 -15.67
C TRP A 160 -8.19 5.44 -16.31
N GLU A 161 -8.45 5.79 -17.57
CA GLU A 161 -9.62 5.29 -18.31
C GLU A 161 -9.61 3.76 -18.35
N HIS A 162 -8.49 3.14 -18.69
CA HIS A 162 -8.38 1.68 -18.72
C HIS A 162 -8.62 1.01 -17.34
N MET A 163 -8.14 1.62 -16.25
CA MET A 163 -8.40 1.12 -14.89
C MET A 163 -9.87 1.26 -14.49
N VAL A 164 -10.50 2.37 -14.84
CA VAL A 164 -11.94 2.60 -14.63
C VAL A 164 -12.76 1.58 -15.43
N ASP A 165 -12.47 1.43 -16.70
CA ASP A 165 -13.14 0.46 -17.58
C ASP A 165 -12.97 -0.97 -17.05
N SER A 166 -11.76 -1.34 -16.67
CA SER A 166 -11.49 -2.67 -16.06
C SER A 166 -12.33 -2.90 -14.80
N THR A 167 -12.52 -1.85 -13.99
CA THR A 167 -13.36 -1.92 -12.79
C THR A 167 -14.84 -2.07 -13.14
N LEU A 168 -15.33 -1.35 -14.15
CA LEU A 168 -16.73 -1.38 -14.56
C LEU A 168 -17.12 -2.72 -15.19
N HIS A 169 -16.19 -3.38 -15.89
CA HIS A 169 -16.43 -4.67 -16.53
C HIS A 169 -16.47 -5.86 -15.56
N GLN A 170 -16.13 -5.67 -14.29
CA GLN A 170 -16.25 -6.75 -13.31
C GLN A 170 -17.67 -6.82 -12.75
N ASP A 171 -18.31 -7.98 -12.85
CA ASP A 171 -19.68 -8.19 -12.38
C ASP A 171 -19.79 -8.35 -10.86
N ASP A 172 -18.66 -8.63 -10.20
CA ASP A 172 -18.62 -8.87 -8.77
C ASP A 172 -18.82 -7.59 -7.95
N ILE A 173 -19.37 -7.76 -6.75
CA ILE A 173 -19.43 -6.69 -5.75
C ILE A 173 -17.99 -6.37 -5.29
N LEU A 174 -17.65 -5.09 -5.27
CA LEU A 174 -16.33 -4.65 -4.82
C LEU A 174 -16.02 -5.14 -3.38
N PRO A 175 -14.96 -5.93 -3.18
CA PRO A 175 -14.56 -6.33 -1.84
C PRO A 175 -14.19 -5.12 -0.99
N MET A 176 -14.67 -5.07 0.26
CA MET A 176 -14.46 -3.97 1.20
C MET A 176 -12.98 -3.62 1.42
N THR A 177 -12.09 -4.61 1.30
CA THR A 177 -10.65 -4.42 1.44
C THR A 177 -10.06 -3.46 0.42
N TYR A 178 -10.70 -3.32 -0.74
CA TYR A 178 -10.23 -2.44 -1.83
C TYR A 178 -10.93 -1.08 -1.84
N TYR A 179 -12.00 -0.94 -1.08
CA TYR A 179 -12.84 0.26 -1.10
C TYR A 179 -12.05 1.56 -0.85
N LYS A 180 -11.11 1.57 0.09
CA LYS A 180 -10.30 2.76 0.38
C LYS A 180 -9.52 3.26 -0.85
N SER A 181 -8.86 2.35 -1.57
CA SER A 181 -8.11 2.70 -2.76
C SER A 181 -9.01 3.34 -3.83
N PHE A 182 -10.18 2.74 -4.07
CA PHE A 182 -11.12 3.27 -5.05
C PHE A 182 -11.70 4.62 -4.64
N LYS A 183 -11.91 4.84 -3.35
CA LYS A 183 -12.35 6.13 -2.84
C LYS A 183 -11.30 7.23 -3.04
N PHE A 184 -10.02 6.92 -2.81
CA PHE A 184 -8.94 7.85 -3.08
C PHE A 184 -8.76 8.09 -4.59
N SER A 185 -8.87 7.05 -5.43
CA SER A 185 -8.81 7.22 -6.88
C SER A 185 -9.94 8.09 -7.41
N ARG A 186 -11.18 7.93 -6.91
CA ARG A 186 -12.29 8.86 -7.22
C ARG A 186 -11.93 10.31 -6.93
N PHE A 187 -11.38 10.57 -5.73
CA PHE A 187 -10.98 11.92 -5.35
C PHE A 187 -9.88 12.47 -6.28
N PHE A 188 -8.88 11.65 -6.58
CA PHE A 188 -7.82 11.99 -7.51
C PHE A 188 -8.37 12.32 -8.90
N LEU A 189 -9.25 11.49 -9.43
CA LEU A 189 -9.88 11.69 -10.74
C LEU A 189 -10.71 12.97 -10.79
N GLN A 190 -11.53 13.25 -9.78
CA GLN A 190 -12.32 14.48 -9.70
C GLN A 190 -11.46 15.74 -9.59
N HIS A 191 -10.27 15.64 -9.02
CA HIS A 191 -9.35 16.76 -8.89
C HIS A 191 -8.59 17.04 -10.18
N HIS A 192 -8.04 15.99 -10.81
CA HIS A 192 -7.16 16.13 -11.98
C HIS A 192 -7.89 16.13 -13.31
N PHE A 193 -9.10 15.57 -13.35
CA PHE A 193 -9.94 15.46 -14.55
C PHE A 193 -11.38 15.88 -14.25
N PRO A 194 -11.62 17.15 -13.85
CA PRO A 194 -12.94 17.61 -13.41
C PRO A 194 -14.01 17.53 -14.52
N GLU A 195 -13.59 17.51 -15.78
CA GLU A 195 -14.46 17.39 -16.94
C GLU A 195 -14.88 15.94 -17.26
N TRP A 196 -14.25 14.96 -16.63
CA TRP A 196 -14.55 13.56 -16.88
C TRP A 196 -15.73 13.10 -16.04
N ASP A 197 -16.79 12.67 -16.69
CA ASP A 197 -17.93 12.06 -16.01
C ASP A 197 -17.56 10.64 -15.53
N ILE A 198 -17.40 10.50 -14.23
CA ILE A 198 -17.12 9.24 -13.55
C ILE A 198 -18.31 8.73 -12.73
N THR A 199 -19.53 9.17 -13.03
CA THR A 199 -20.73 8.83 -12.26
C THR A 199 -20.93 7.32 -12.17
N GLU A 200 -20.82 6.60 -13.26
CA GLU A 200 -20.96 5.13 -13.29
C GLU A 200 -19.92 4.44 -12.40
N TYR A 201 -18.66 4.91 -12.45
CA TYR A 201 -17.60 4.41 -11.58
C TYR A 201 -17.90 4.66 -10.10
N VAL A 202 -18.48 5.80 -9.78
CA VAL A 202 -18.88 6.14 -8.40
C VAL A 202 -20.06 5.29 -7.93
N ASP A 203 -21.07 5.11 -8.79
CA ASP A 203 -22.28 4.35 -8.47
C ASP A 203 -21.99 2.87 -8.19
N LYS A 204 -20.99 2.31 -8.85
CA LYS A 204 -20.52 0.94 -8.59
C LYS A 204 -20.06 0.75 -7.13
N PHE A 205 -19.62 1.80 -6.46
CA PHE A 205 -19.17 1.73 -5.07
C PHE A 205 -20.21 2.13 -4.04
N TYR A 206 -21.40 2.52 -4.44
CA TYR A 206 -22.42 3.08 -3.55
C TYR A 206 -22.70 2.18 -2.34
N TYR A 207 -22.89 0.89 -2.53
CA TYR A 207 -23.15 -0.05 -1.44
C TYR A 207 -21.93 -0.24 -0.52
N ALA A 208 -20.75 -0.35 -1.09
CA ALA A 208 -19.50 -0.44 -0.33
C ALA A 208 -19.27 0.83 0.50
N GLU A 209 -19.58 2.01 -0.06
CA GLU A 209 -19.48 3.29 0.64
C GLU A 209 -20.41 3.38 1.84
N ARG A 210 -21.67 2.98 1.68
CA ARG A 210 -22.65 3.00 2.75
C ARG A 210 -22.23 2.10 3.91
N TYR A 211 -21.77 0.90 3.62
CA TYR A 211 -21.29 -0.04 4.65
C TYR A 211 -20.02 0.46 5.33
N PHE A 212 -19.05 0.94 4.57
CA PHE A 212 -17.79 1.45 5.10
C PHE A 212 -17.99 2.63 6.04
N ASN A 213 -18.87 3.54 5.69
CA ASN A 213 -19.19 4.69 6.54
C ASN A 213 -19.85 4.28 7.86
N GLN A 214 -20.60 3.17 7.89
CA GLN A 214 -21.18 2.64 9.12
C GLN A 214 -20.15 2.01 10.05
N VAL A 215 -19.19 1.29 9.50
CA VAL A 215 -18.20 0.51 10.29
C VAL A 215 -17.06 1.39 10.84
N GLN A 216 -16.67 2.46 10.14
CA GLN A 216 -15.53 3.29 10.59
C GLN A 216 -15.81 4.14 11.84
N PHE A 217 -17.07 4.43 12.16
CA PHE A 217 -17.39 5.28 13.30
C PHE A 217 -17.14 4.61 14.66
N ASP A 218 -17.20 3.29 14.72
CA ASP A 218 -17.19 2.59 16.01
C ASP A 218 -15.80 2.23 16.55
N ASP A 219 -14.77 2.15 15.71
CA ASP A 219 -13.53 1.47 16.12
C ASP A 219 -12.34 2.41 16.46
N PHE A 220 -12.35 3.64 15.98
CA PHE A 220 -11.11 4.43 15.93
C PHE A 220 -10.86 5.32 17.15
N ALA A 221 -11.89 5.97 17.66
CA ALA A 221 -11.70 7.08 18.63
C ALA A 221 -11.69 6.64 20.10
N LEU A 222 -12.18 5.46 20.42
CA LEU A 222 -12.46 5.07 21.81
C LEU A 222 -11.39 4.19 22.47
N LYS A 223 -10.46 3.63 21.70
CA LYS A 223 -9.51 2.63 22.22
C LYS A 223 -8.06 3.10 22.39
N GLU A 224 -7.74 4.30 21.92
CA GLU A 224 -6.35 4.79 21.91
C GLU A 224 -6.08 5.69 23.10
N ARG A 225 -5.19 5.23 23.97
CA ARG A 225 -4.73 5.96 25.15
C ARG A 225 -4.19 7.33 24.79
N ASP A 226 -3.34 7.41 23.77
CA ASP A 226 -2.69 8.64 23.34
C ASP A 226 -3.69 9.67 22.81
N TYR A 227 -4.75 9.23 22.10
CA TYR A 227 -5.84 10.10 21.67
C TYR A 227 -6.55 10.72 22.86
N MET A 228 -6.84 9.94 23.88
CA MET A 228 -7.50 10.41 25.10
C MET A 228 -6.62 11.37 25.92
N GLU A 229 -5.30 11.14 25.94
CA GLU A 229 -4.32 12.03 26.58
C GLU A 229 -4.25 13.37 25.83
N ILE A 230 -4.20 13.37 24.50
CA ILE A 230 -4.22 14.60 23.67
C ILE A 230 -5.52 15.36 23.88
N LYS A 231 -6.65 14.66 23.86
CA LYS A 231 -7.97 15.26 24.14
C LYS A 231 -8.02 15.90 25.52
N GLY A 232 -7.51 15.22 26.54
CA GLY A 232 -7.41 15.74 27.90
C GLY A 232 -6.55 16.99 27.98
N PHE A 233 -5.40 17.00 27.32
CA PHE A 233 -4.51 18.15 27.23
C PHE A 233 -5.16 19.34 26.53
N LEU A 234 -5.80 19.13 25.38
CA LEU A 234 -6.48 20.18 24.64
C LEU A 234 -7.60 20.81 25.46
N ASN A 235 -8.39 20.01 26.17
CA ASN A 235 -9.45 20.51 27.04
C ASN A 235 -8.95 21.36 28.23
N GLN A 236 -7.75 21.06 28.72
CA GLN A 236 -7.17 21.76 29.88
C GLN A 236 -6.41 23.03 29.51
N LYS A 237 -5.80 23.06 28.32
CA LYS A 237 -4.82 24.09 27.95
C LYS A 237 -5.30 25.05 26.88
N ILE A 238 -6.36 24.72 26.15
CA ILE A 238 -6.86 25.54 25.06
C ILE A 238 -8.25 26.05 25.42
N LEU A 239 -8.41 27.37 25.43
CA LEU A 239 -9.68 28.05 25.73
C LEU A 239 -10.74 27.92 24.63
N VAL A 240 -10.35 27.43 23.45
CA VAL A 240 -11.24 27.20 22.32
C VAL A 240 -11.47 25.70 22.18
N TYR A 241 -12.71 25.29 22.27
CA TYR A 241 -13.07 23.86 22.16
C TYR A 241 -13.03 23.40 20.71
N PRO A 242 -12.23 22.39 20.35
CA PRO A 242 -12.27 21.82 19.01
C PRO A 242 -13.52 20.97 18.78
N ILE A 243 -13.95 20.90 17.53
CA ILE A 243 -14.87 19.85 17.11
C ILE A 243 -14.10 18.54 17.09
N TYR A 244 -14.55 17.59 17.89
CA TYR A 244 -13.94 16.29 17.96
C TYR A 244 -14.46 15.39 16.84
N PHE A 245 -13.55 14.80 16.09
CA PHE A 245 -13.84 13.81 15.08
C PHE A 245 -14.74 14.30 13.94
N MET A 246 -14.16 14.99 13.00
CA MET A 246 -14.82 15.45 11.78
C MET A 246 -14.31 14.66 10.58
N THR A 247 -15.22 14.24 9.71
CA THR A 247 -14.88 13.58 8.46
C THR A 247 -15.01 14.55 7.29
N LEU A 248 -13.93 14.90 6.65
CA LEU A 248 -13.94 15.72 5.44
C LEU A 248 -14.21 14.86 4.22
N ARG A 249 -15.37 15.07 3.58
CA ARG A 249 -15.81 14.33 2.38
C ARG A 249 -15.74 12.80 2.56
N ASN A 250 -15.88 12.31 3.78
CA ASN A 250 -15.72 10.90 4.13
C ASN A 250 -14.35 10.28 3.70
N LEU A 251 -13.33 11.08 3.49
CA LEU A 251 -11.99 10.65 3.09
C LEU A 251 -10.98 10.79 4.21
N PHE A 252 -11.03 11.93 4.89
CA PHE A 252 -10.06 12.24 5.93
C PHE A 252 -10.77 12.35 7.27
N ASN A 253 -10.32 11.56 8.22
CA ASN A 253 -10.76 11.67 9.60
C ASN A 253 -9.90 12.71 10.29
N MET A 254 -10.49 13.84 10.63
CA MET A 254 -9.85 14.91 11.39
C MET A 254 -10.23 14.76 12.85
N HIS A 255 -9.26 14.59 13.73
CA HIS A 255 -9.53 14.26 15.13
C HIS A 255 -9.90 15.50 15.96
N PHE A 256 -9.25 16.63 15.66
CA PHE A 256 -9.51 17.89 16.36
C PHE A 256 -9.55 19.02 15.34
N VAL A 257 -10.68 19.72 15.23
CA VAL A 257 -10.90 20.81 14.27
C VAL A 257 -11.24 22.10 14.98
N PHE A 258 -10.45 23.12 14.76
CA PHE A 258 -10.65 24.49 15.24
C PHE A 258 -11.10 25.34 14.06
N ASN A 259 -12.42 25.44 13.85
CA ASN A 259 -12.99 26.10 12.65
C ASN A 259 -12.59 27.57 12.54
N ASP A 260 -12.64 28.31 13.66
CA ASP A 260 -12.35 29.75 13.68
C ASP A 260 -10.90 30.04 13.31
N GLN A 261 -9.97 29.19 13.71
CA GLN A 261 -8.55 29.30 13.44
C GLN A 261 -8.14 28.62 12.13
N LYS A 262 -9.06 27.89 11.47
CA LYS A 262 -8.77 27.06 10.29
C LYS A 262 -7.63 26.05 10.53
N ILE A 263 -7.56 25.51 11.75
CA ILE A 263 -6.55 24.53 12.16
C ILE A 263 -7.24 23.17 12.31
N CYS A 264 -6.59 22.16 11.79
CA CYS A 264 -6.94 20.76 11.98
C CYS A 264 -5.74 20.01 12.55
N ILE A 265 -5.94 19.24 13.60
CA ILE A 265 -4.96 18.31 14.14
C ILE A 265 -5.43 16.90 13.81
N GLN A 266 -4.62 16.18 13.07
CA GLN A 266 -4.85 14.77 12.77
C GLN A 266 -3.87 13.92 13.59
N TYR A 267 -4.42 13.02 14.40
CA TYR A 267 -3.63 12.03 15.12
C TYR A 267 -3.36 10.84 14.19
N HIS A 268 -2.10 10.51 14.03
CA HIS A 268 -1.69 9.37 13.21
C HIS A 268 -1.22 8.23 14.09
N LEU A 269 -1.81 7.07 13.90
CA LEU A 269 -1.30 5.84 14.45
C LEU A 269 0.09 5.54 13.87
N ARG A 270 0.90 4.83 14.63
CA ARG A 270 2.22 4.37 14.18
C ARG A 270 2.15 3.65 12.84
N ASP A 271 1.09 2.87 12.63
CA ASP A 271 0.84 2.12 11.38
C ASP A 271 0.56 3.01 10.16
N TRP A 272 0.31 4.30 10.37
CA TRP A 272 0.08 5.28 9.31
C TRP A 272 1.34 6.06 8.95
N CYS A 273 2.43 5.79 9.64
CA CYS A 273 3.72 6.37 9.33
C CYS A 273 4.45 5.54 8.28
N MET A 274 5.24 6.20 7.47
CA MET A 274 6.12 5.50 6.54
C MET A 274 7.09 4.60 7.31
N PRO A 275 7.30 3.37 6.86
CA PRO A 275 8.31 2.51 7.45
C PRO A 275 9.66 3.24 7.51
N PHE A 276 10.32 3.20 8.66
CA PHE A 276 11.64 3.80 8.92
C PHE A 276 11.75 5.34 8.87
N SER A 277 10.75 6.08 8.41
CA SER A 277 10.85 7.53 8.25
C SER A 277 10.28 8.35 9.40
N LYS A 278 9.44 7.79 10.25
CA LYS A 278 8.60 8.49 11.23
C LYS A 278 7.73 9.60 10.61
N GLN A 279 7.69 9.67 9.30
CA GLN A 279 6.81 10.57 8.57
C GLN A 279 5.47 9.91 8.33
N PRO A 280 4.36 10.65 8.34
CA PRO A 280 3.07 10.11 7.92
C PRO A 280 3.16 9.52 6.52
N SER A 281 2.56 8.36 6.32
CA SER A 281 2.40 7.83 4.97
C SER A 281 1.49 8.76 4.17
N GLU A 282 1.82 9.01 2.93
CA GLU A 282 0.94 9.68 1.99
C GLU A 282 -0.26 8.76 1.73
N LYS A 283 -1.37 9.02 2.40
CA LYS A 283 -2.62 8.27 2.26
C LYS A 283 -3.69 9.16 1.69
#